data_09caae773635d1a715ef31920a187831
#
_entry.id   09caae773635d1a715ef31920a187831
#
_cell.length_a   1.000
_cell.length_b   1.000
_cell.length_c   1.000
_cell.angle_alpha   90.00
_cell.angle_beta   90.00
_cell.angle_gamma   90.00
#
_symmetry.space_group_name_H-M   'P 1'
#
loop_
_entity.id
_entity.type
_entity.pdbx_description
1 polymer ?
#
loop_
_entity_poly.entity_id
_entity_poly.type
_entity_poly.pdbx_seq_one_letter_code
_entity_poly.pdbx_strand_id
1 'polypeptide(L)'
;MEAEGIAVPDVTKEIAITRMDCPTCVVTLEKSVMRVPGVRKAQGNYLKKTLKVTMDDSTPLVAIEKAIEDVGYQVAYKKYPSPLSKLRGLFGGGDSKAITTITDGDFAAKVLQSPKPVAVLFSSEGCPSCQVLKPQIKALAEKQAGKVDYYEMDITHTEAWKEYNVMGIPTVIVFRGGKPAERFGAMLRVDELEKVLT
;
A
#
# COMPACT_ATOMS: atom_id res chain seq x y z
N MET A 1 15.02 -48.60 27.25
CA MET A 1 14.47 -47.39 27.91
C MET A 1 13.92 -46.51 26.83
N GLU A 2 12.63 -46.66 26.51
CA GLU A 2 11.94 -45.81 25.55
C GLU A 2 11.62 -44.53 26.28
N ALA A 3 12.16 -43.40 25.71
CA ALA A 3 11.81 -42.08 26.19
C ALA A 3 10.37 -41.80 25.76
N GLU A 4 9.45 -41.87 26.69
CA GLU A 4 8.08 -41.37 26.52
C GLU A 4 8.15 -39.88 26.19
N GLY A 5 8.00 -39.58 24.90
CA GLY A 5 7.88 -38.22 24.43
C GLY A 5 6.61 -37.59 25.00
N ILE A 6 6.78 -36.65 25.91
CA ILE A 6 5.70 -35.82 26.41
C ILE A 6 5.06 -35.16 25.16
N ALA A 7 3.84 -35.54 24.84
CA ALA A 7 3.07 -34.94 23.73
C ALA A 7 2.79 -33.49 24.09
N VAL A 8 3.53 -32.57 23.44
CA VAL A 8 3.28 -31.15 23.58
C VAL A 8 1.92 -30.84 22.91
N PRO A 9 0.99 -30.18 23.61
CA PRO A 9 -0.33 -29.88 23.04
C PRO A 9 -0.22 -29.02 21.76
N ASP A 10 -0.99 -29.41 20.74
CA ASP A 10 -1.07 -28.68 19.51
C ASP A 10 -1.93 -27.42 19.66
N VAL A 11 -1.38 -26.28 19.28
CA VAL A 11 -2.09 -25.00 19.24
C VAL A 11 -2.30 -24.58 17.78
N THR A 12 -3.51 -24.12 17.47
CA THR A 12 -3.83 -23.59 16.15
C THR A 12 -4.01 -22.08 16.22
N LYS A 13 -3.25 -21.34 15.40
CA LYS A 13 -3.37 -19.88 15.26
C LYS A 13 -3.72 -19.50 13.82
N GLU A 14 -4.53 -18.46 13.67
CA GLU A 14 -4.87 -17.86 12.40
C GLU A 14 -4.14 -16.52 12.28
N ILE A 15 -3.32 -16.39 11.23
CA ILE A 15 -2.47 -15.23 10.97
C ILE A 15 -2.97 -14.53 9.73
N ALA A 16 -3.36 -13.26 9.86
CA ALA A 16 -3.72 -12.43 8.72
C ALA A 16 -2.47 -11.98 7.95
N ILE A 17 -2.47 -12.18 6.64
CA ILE A 17 -1.34 -11.93 5.73
C ILE A 17 -1.70 -10.84 4.75
N THR A 18 -0.85 -9.83 4.61
CA THR A 18 -1.01 -8.81 3.57
C THR A 18 -0.47 -9.30 2.23
N ARG A 19 -1.11 -8.89 1.12
CA ARG A 19 -0.69 -9.21 -0.27
C ARG A 19 -0.74 -10.69 -0.65
N MET A 20 -1.55 -11.51 0.01
CA MET A 20 -1.78 -12.88 -0.40
C MET A 20 -2.97 -12.92 -1.39
N ASP A 21 -2.71 -12.65 -2.67
CA ASP A 21 -3.75 -12.39 -3.67
C ASP A 21 -3.82 -13.50 -4.74
N CYS A 22 -3.05 -14.58 -4.60
CA CYS A 22 -3.01 -15.66 -5.58
C CYS A 22 -2.89 -17.06 -4.95
N PRO A 23 -3.40 -18.12 -5.61
CA PRO A 23 -3.29 -19.50 -5.11
C PRO A 23 -1.84 -19.96 -4.94
N THR A 24 -0.93 -19.56 -5.83
CA THR A 24 0.51 -19.91 -5.74
C THR A 24 1.19 -19.25 -4.55
N CYS A 25 0.69 -18.08 -4.12
CA CYS A 25 1.15 -17.39 -2.91
C CYS A 25 0.90 -18.23 -1.65
N VAL A 26 -0.28 -18.89 -1.60
CA VAL A 26 -0.64 -19.80 -0.51
C VAL A 26 0.36 -20.95 -0.42
N VAL A 27 0.63 -21.63 -1.53
CA VAL A 27 1.56 -22.78 -1.56
C VAL A 27 2.97 -22.38 -1.10
N THR A 28 3.44 -21.19 -1.49
CA THR A 28 4.75 -20.68 -1.07
C THR A 28 4.80 -20.43 0.43
N LEU A 29 3.77 -19.80 0.98
CA LEU A 29 3.64 -19.54 2.41
C LEU A 29 3.56 -20.83 3.25
N GLU A 30 2.69 -21.76 2.83
CA GLU A 30 2.54 -23.06 3.50
C GLU A 30 3.88 -23.79 3.55
N LYS A 31 4.59 -23.90 2.42
CA LYS A 31 5.91 -24.54 2.35
C LYS A 31 6.96 -23.85 3.22
N SER A 32 6.95 -22.54 3.31
CA SER A 32 7.90 -21.80 4.14
C SER A 32 7.64 -22.04 5.62
N VAL A 33 6.39 -21.92 6.04
CA VAL A 33 5.98 -22.08 7.44
C VAL A 33 6.13 -23.54 7.91
N MET A 34 5.88 -24.52 7.04
CA MET A 34 6.08 -25.95 7.34
C MET A 34 7.55 -26.33 7.61
N ARG A 35 8.51 -25.47 7.26
CA ARG A 35 9.94 -25.67 7.59
C ARG A 35 10.29 -25.24 9.01
N VAL A 36 9.41 -24.52 9.69
CA VAL A 36 9.65 -24.08 11.06
C VAL A 36 9.50 -25.28 12.00
N PRO A 37 10.52 -25.58 12.85
CA PRO A 37 10.43 -26.66 13.82
C PRO A 37 9.22 -26.49 14.74
N GLY A 38 8.47 -27.58 14.95
CA GLY A 38 7.25 -27.58 15.76
C GLY A 38 5.98 -27.23 14.99
N VAL A 39 6.04 -26.84 13.73
CA VAL A 39 4.86 -26.67 12.87
C VAL A 39 4.44 -28.03 12.30
N ARG A 40 3.18 -28.41 12.53
CA ARG A 40 2.60 -29.67 12.06
C ARG A 40 1.74 -29.47 10.81
N LYS A 41 1.08 -28.32 10.68
CA LYS A 41 0.19 -28.04 9.57
C LYS A 41 0.12 -26.53 9.30
N ALA A 42 0.12 -26.17 8.02
CA ALA A 42 -0.14 -24.83 7.56
C ALA A 42 -1.19 -24.87 6.45
N GLN A 43 -2.23 -24.03 6.52
CA GLN A 43 -3.30 -23.92 5.53
C GLN A 43 -3.61 -22.46 5.25
N GLY A 44 -3.36 -22.01 4.02
CA GLY A 44 -3.66 -20.66 3.60
C GLY A 44 -5.02 -20.54 2.94
N ASN A 45 -5.62 -19.37 3.10
CA ASN A 45 -6.84 -18.99 2.39
C ASN A 45 -6.61 -17.62 1.75
N TYR A 46 -6.43 -17.59 0.42
CA TYR A 46 -6.15 -16.35 -0.30
C TYR A 46 -7.37 -15.40 -0.35
N LEU A 47 -8.60 -15.92 -0.30
CA LEU A 47 -9.81 -15.09 -0.28
C LEU A 47 -9.96 -14.34 1.05
N LYS A 48 -9.64 -15.01 2.16
CA LYS A 48 -9.67 -14.42 3.50
C LYS A 48 -8.34 -13.73 3.86
N LYS A 49 -7.30 -13.93 3.05
CA LYS A 49 -5.93 -13.47 3.33
C LYS A 49 -5.41 -13.92 4.69
N THR A 50 -5.69 -15.19 5.05
CA THR A 50 -5.29 -15.78 6.33
C THR A 50 -4.50 -17.07 6.14
N LEU A 51 -3.56 -17.32 7.05
CA LEU A 51 -2.81 -18.55 7.18
C LEU A 51 -3.12 -19.18 8.52
N LYS A 52 -3.71 -20.38 8.52
CA LYS A 52 -3.99 -21.17 9.71
C LYS A 52 -2.83 -22.13 9.96
N VAL A 53 -2.16 -21.98 11.08
CA VAL A 53 -0.98 -22.76 11.45
C VAL A 53 -1.28 -23.57 12.70
N THR A 54 -1.10 -24.90 12.62
CA THR A 54 -1.13 -25.82 13.77
C THR A 54 0.31 -26.16 14.13
N MET A 55 0.69 -25.92 15.37
CA MET A 55 2.04 -26.04 15.88
C MET A 55 2.08 -26.48 17.32
N ASP A 56 3.22 -26.95 17.78
CA ASP A 56 3.47 -27.23 19.20
C ASP A 56 3.39 -25.92 19.99
N ASP A 57 2.81 -25.96 21.19
CA ASP A 57 2.65 -24.77 22.05
C ASP A 57 3.98 -24.08 22.39
N SER A 58 5.08 -24.85 22.40
CA SER A 58 6.43 -24.32 22.58
C SER A 58 7.00 -23.59 21.37
N THR A 59 6.36 -23.67 20.19
CA THR A 59 6.85 -23.02 18.96
C THR A 59 6.69 -21.50 19.03
N PRO A 60 7.78 -20.72 18.96
CA PRO A 60 7.67 -19.28 19.07
C PRO A 60 6.99 -18.70 17.83
N LEU A 61 5.93 -17.92 18.02
CA LEU A 61 5.19 -17.26 16.93
C LEU A 61 6.10 -16.42 16.04
N VAL A 62 7.15 -15.83 16.63
CA VAL A 62 8.16 -15.02 15.90
C VAL A 62 8.89 -15.83 14.81
N ALA A 63 9.11 -17.13 15.02
CA ALA A 63 9.74 -17.99 14.00
C ALA A 63 8.81 -18.19 12.78
N ILE A 64 7.51 -18.31 13.02
CA ILE A 64 6.50 -18.41 11.95
C ILE A 64 6.39 -17.09 11.20
N GLU A 65 6.31 -15.98 11.94
CA GLU A 65 6.29 -14.63 11.34
C GLU A 65 7.51 -14.37 10.47
N LYS A 66 8.69 -14.77 10.96
CA LYS A 66 9.94 -14.67 10.17
C LYS A 66 9.89 -15.52 8.90
N ALA A 67 9.39 -16.75 8.97
CA ALA A 67 9.25 -17.61 7.80
C ALA A 67 8.28 -17.03 6.74
N ILE A 68 7.25 -16.28 7.18
CA ILE A 68 6.35 -15.53 6.31
C ILE A 68 7.08 -14.34 5.67
N GLU A 69 7.87 -13.62 6.45
CA GLU A 69 8.62 -12.45 6.01
C GLU A 69 9.75 -12.81 5.04
N ASP A 70 10.43 -13.92 5.26
CA ASP A 70 11.55 -14.41 4.43
C ASP A 70 11.12 -14.73 2.98
N VAL A 71 9.84 -15.03 2.76
CA VAL A 71 9.27 -15.24 1.41
C VAL A 71 8.56 -14.00 0.85
N GLY A 72 8.75 -12.84 1.50
CA GLY A 72 8.31 -11.54 0.98
C GLY A 72 6.88 -11.15 1.36
N TYR A 73 6.22 -11.88 2.26
CA TYR A 73 4.90 -11.53 2.77
C TYR A 73 4.98 -10.81 4.12
N GLN A 74 3.91 -10.16 4.52
CA GLN A 74 3.84 -9.40 5.76
C GLN A 74 2.64 -9.83 6.59
N VAL A 75 2.83 -9.89 7.89
CA VAL A 75 1.78 -10.19 8.86
C VAL A 75 0.98 -8.92 9.13
N ALA A 76 -0.34 -8.96 8.99
CA ALA A 76 -1.20 -7.77 8.98
C ALA A 76 -1.18 -6.95 10.30
N TYR A 77 -0.93 -7.59 11.44
CA TYR A 77 -0.88 -6.90 12.75
C TYR A 77 0.51 -6.32 13.09
N LYS A 78 1.56 -6.62 12.30
CA LYS A 78 2.89 -6.03 12.48
C LYS A 78 3.03 -4.73 11.71
N LYS A 79 3.59 -3.72 12.35
CA LYS A 79 4.04 -2.49 11.68
C LYS A 79 5.43 -2.72 11.11
N TYR A 80 5.54 -2.84 9.80
CA TYR A 80 6.83 -2.95 9.12
C TYR A 80 7.39 -1.57 8.82
N PRO A 81 8.66 -1.30 9.18
CA PRO A 81 9.32 -0.08 8.71
C PRO A 81 9.41 -0.18 7.19
N SER A 82 8.90 0.83 6.49
CA SER A 82 9.08 0.88 5.05
C SER A 82 10.59 0.93 4.73
N PRO A 83 11.05 0.31 3.63
CA PRO A 83 12.47 0.37 3.25
C PRO A 83 13.01 1.80 3.15
N LEU A 84 12.13 2.77 2.86
CA LEU A 84 12.45 4.20 2.86
C LEU A 84 12.63 4.80 4.27
N SER A 85 12.18 4.16 5.35
CA SER A 85 12.35 4.71 6.70
C SER A 85 13.82 4.74 7.14
N LYS A 86 14.67 3.85 6.62
CA LYS A 86 16.11 3.87 6.87
C LYS A 86 16.85 4.98 6.09
N LEU A 87 16.35 5.35 4.90
CA LEU A 87 16.87 6.51 4.15
C LEU A 87 16.37 7.85 4.75
N ARG A 88 15.21 7.84 5.41
CA ARG A 88 14.63 9.02 6.07
C ARG A 88 15.50 9.58 7.19
N GLY A 89 16.24 8.73 7.89
CA GLY A 89 17.20 9.14 8.92
C GLY A 89 18.46 9.85 8.38
N LEU A 90 18.78 9.63 7.09
CA LEU A 90 19.96 10.23 6.45
C LEU A 90 19.66 11.58 5.76
N PHE A 91 18.39 11.84 5.42
CA PHE A 91 17.93 13.04 4.73
C PHE A 91 16.76 13.69 5.48
N GLY A 92 16.99 14.19 6.68
CA GLY A 92 16.11 15.06 7.46
C GLY A 92 14.61 14.81 7.25
N GLY A 93 14.04 13.86 8.01
CA GLY A 93 12.63 13.46 7.86
C GLY A 93 11.68 14.52 8.43
N GLY A 94 11.28 15.46 7.60
CA GLY A 94 9.98 16.10 7.73
C GLY A 94 8.92 15.16 7.15
N ASP A 95 7.73 15.09 7.73
CA ASP A 95 6.55 14.59 7.04
C ASP A 95 6.41 15.40 5.75
N SER A 96 6.93 14.86 4.64
CA SER A 96 6.78 15.53 3.36
C SER A 96 5.31 15.43 2.99
N LYS A 97 4.56 16.47 3.29
CA LYS A 97 3.21 16.76 2.77
C LYS A 97 3.21 16.96 1.26
N ALA A 98 4.07 16.22 0.55
CA ALA A 98 4.22 16.38 -0.90
C ALA A 98 2.91 16.04 -1.63
N ILE A 99 2.16 15.06 -1.13
CA ILE A 99 0.80 14.77 -1.57
C ILE A 99 -0.07 14.68 -0.33
N THR A 100 -1.18 15.40 -0.31
CA THR A 100 -2.16 15.37 0.78
C THR A 100 -3.46 14.74 0.25
N THR A 101 -4.00 13.76 1.00
CA THR A 101 -5.34 13.24 0.70
C THR A 101 -6.38 14.29 1.09
N ILE A 102 -7.33 14.55 0.19
CA ILE A 102 -8.42 15.51 0.37
C ILE A 102 -9.77 14.85 0.16
N THR A 103 -10.79 15.44 0.75
CA THR A 103 -12.21 15.06 0.61
C THR A 103 -12.95 16.03 -0.31
N ASP A 104 -14.22 15.71 -0.64
CA ASP A 104 -15.07 16.62 -1.42
C ASP A 104 -15.24 17.98 -0.73
N GLY A 105 -15.30 18.01 0.60
CA GLY A 105 -15.38 19.26 1.38
C GLY A 105 -14.14 20.15 1.25
N ASP A 106 -12.97 19.55 1.03
CA ASP A 106 -11.71 20.26 0.83
C ASP A 106 -11.52 20.78 -0.61
N PHE A 107 -12.21 20.15 -1.57
CA PHE A 107 -11.93 20.33 -3.00
C PHE A 107 -12.08 21.78 -3.46
N ALA A 108 -13.15 22.45 -3.08
CA ALA A 108 -13.39 23.83 -3.47
C ALA A 108 -12.27 24.76 -2.97
N ALA A 109 -11.90 24.66 -1.71
CA ALA A 109 -10.90 25.54 -1.11
C ALA A 109 -9.46 25.22 -1.59
N LYS A 110 -9.12 23.92 -1.71
CA LYS A 110 -7.73 23.50 -2.03
C LYS A 110 -7.45 23.40 -3.51
N VAL A 111 -8.47 23.13 -4.34
CA VAL A 111 -8.31 22.92 -5.78
C VAL A 111 -8.86 24.09 -6.59
N LEU A 112 -10.14 24.42 -6.38
CA LEU A 112 -10.79 25.44 -7.22
C LEU A 112 -10.37 26.87 -6.89
N GLN A 113 -10.04 27.14 -5.63
CA GLN A 113 -9.60 28.47 -5.16
C GLN A 113 -8.08 28.59 -5.03
N SER A 114 -7.32 27.57 -5.44
CA SER A 114 -5.86 27.63 -5.39
C SER A 114 -5.29 28.68 -6.34
N PRO A 115 -4.39 29.55 -5.86
CA PRO A 115 -3.67 30.49 -6.71
C PRO A 115 -2.57 29.83 -7.56
N LYS A 116 -2.23 28.57 -7.25
CA LYS A 116 -1.20 27.79 -7.93
C LYS A 116 -1.83 26.71 -8.81
N PRO A 117 -1.09 26.18 -9.77
CA PRO A 117 -1.48 24.94 -10.44
C PRO A 117 -1.65 23.82 -9.41
N VAL A 118 -2.67 23.00 -9.58
CA VAL A 118 -2.97 21.86 -8.72
C VAL A 118 -3.05 20.59 -9.55
N ALA A 119 -2.37 19.53 -9.11
CA ALA A 119 -2.51 18.19 -9.68
C ALA A 119 -3.30 17.31 -8.70
N VAL A 120 -4.43 16.77 -9.12
CA VAL A 120 -5.26 15.87 -8.33
C VAL A 120 -5.17 14.46 -8.90
N LEU A 121 -4.65 13.52 -8.10
CA LEU A 121 -4.64 12.10 -8.40
C LEU A 121 -5.91 11.44 -7.87
N PHE A 122 -6.75 10.94 -8.77
CA PHE A 122 -7.87 10.07 -8.43
C PHE A 122 -7.39 8.62 -8.39
N SER A 123 -7.59 7.95 -7.27
CA SER A 123 -7.05 6.62 -6.99
C SER A 123 -7.98 5.82 -6.07
N SER A 124 -7.60 4.59 -5.74
CA SER A 124 -8.17 3.82 -4.63
C SER A 124 -7.10 2.94 -4.00
N GLU A 125 -7.31 2.50 -2.75
CA GLU A 125 -6.38 1.64 -2.04
C GLU A 125 -6.13 0.29 -2.75
N GLY A 126 -7.16 -0.27 -3.38
CA GLY A 126 -7.10 -1.55 -4.09
C GLY A 126 -6.53 -1.50 -5.51
N CYS A 127 -6.08 -0.34 -6.01
CA CYS A 127 -5.64 -0.16 -7.39
C CYS A 127 -4.12 -0.40 -7.54
N PRO A 128 -3.66 -1.51 -8.19
CA PRO A 128 -2.24 -1.82 -8.33
C PRO A 128 -1.47 -0.77 -9.14
N SER A 129 -2.05 -0.28 -10.25
CA SER A 129 -1.43 0.76 -11.09
C SER A 129 -1.31 2.09 -10.35
N CYS A 130 -2.27 2.42 -9.47
CA CYS A 130 -2.17 3.60 -8.62
C CYS A 130 -0.99 3.48 -7.64
N GLN A 131 -0.75 2.30 -7.08
CA GLN A 131 0.37 2.06 -6.16
C GLN A 131 1.74 2.23 -6.83
N VAL A 132 1.84 1.92 -8.12
CA VAL A 132 3.06 2.14 -8.92
C VAL A 132 3.26 3.63 -9.24
N LEU A 133 2.17 4.35 -9.52
CA LEU A 133 2.22 5.76 -9.93
C LEU A 133 2.43 6.72 -8.74
N LYS A 134 1.81 6.44 -7.57
CA LYS A 134 1.89 7.30 -6.38
C LYS A 134 3.31 7.70 -5.98
N PRO A 135 4.30 6.80 -5.85
CA PRO A 135 5.66 7.20 -5.47
C PRO A 135 6.33 8.10 -6.51
N GLN A 136 6.01 7.94 -7.79
CA GLN A 136 6.55 8.77 -8.86
C GLN A 136 5.97 10.18 -8.81
N ILE A 137 4.65 10.32 -8.62
CA ILE A 137 3.99 11.62 -8.42
C ILE A 137 4.50 12.29 -7.14
N LYS A 138 4.74 11.52 -6.07
CA LYS A 138 5.30 12.04 -4.83
C LYS A 138 6.69 12.65 -5.04
N ALA A 139 7.56 11.96 -5.76
CA ALA A 139 8.90 12.49 -6.10
C ALA A 139 8.81 13.78 -6.93
N LEU A 140 7.86 13.86 -7.88
CA LEU A 140 7.60 15.08 -8.64
C LEU A 140 7.07 16.21 -7.75
N ALA A 141 6.16 15.91 -6.84
CA ALA A 141 5.61 16.88 -5.89
C ALA A 141 6.69 17.46 -4.95
N GLU A 142 7.63 16.61 -4.51
CA GLU A 142 8.79 17.05 -3.72
C GLU A 142 9.69 17.98 -4.54
N LYS A 143 9.94 17.67 -5.82
CA LYS A 143 10.73 18.49 -6.74
C LYS A 143 10.09 19.85 -7.03
N GLN A 144 8.75 19.90 -7.10
CA GLN A 144 7.99 21.10 -7.41
C GLN A 144 7.34 21.78 -6.19
N ALA A 145 7.84 21.45 -4.98
CA ALA A 145 7.32 22.00 -3.74
C ALA A 145 7.26 23.53 -3.75
N GLY A 146 6.12 24.07 -3.35
CA GLY A 146 5.87 25.51 -3.33
C GLY A 146 5.42 26.11 -4.66
N LYS A 147 5.58 25.42 -5.80
CA LYS A 147 5.15 25.88 -7.14
C LYS A 147 3.82 25.25 -7.55
N VAL A 148 3.63 23.97 -7.24
CA VAL A 148 2.45 23.17 -7.58
C VAL A 148 1.97 22.47 -6.33
N ASP A 149 0.66 22.43 -6.12
CA ASP A 149 0.06 21.68 -5.04
C ASP A 149 -0.43 20.34 -5.57
N TYR A 150 -0.15 19.25 -4.83
CA TYR A 150 -0.50 17.90 -5.22
C TYR A 150 -1.46 17.29 -4.19
N TYR A 151 -2.60 16.80 -4.68
CA TYR A 151 -3.61 16.15 -3.87
C TYR A 151 -3.95 14.76 -4.38
N GLU A 152 -4.44 13.93 -3.48
CA GLU A 152 -5.01 12.63 -3.79
C GLU A 152 -6.46 12.58 -3.32
N MET A 153 -7.34 12.02 -4.16
CA MET A 153 -8.72 11.73 -3.82
C MET A 153 -9.00 10.25 -4.02
N ASP A 154 -9.51 9.60 -2.97
CA ASP A 154 -9.97 8.23 -3.07
C ASP A 154 -11.39 8.18 -3.62
N ILE A 155 -11.57 7.57 -4.80
CA ILE A 155 -12.87 7.49 -5.47
C ILE A 155 -13.89 6.63 -4.71
N THR A 156 -13.46 5.83 -3.72
CA THR A 156 -14.36 5.02 -2.89
C THR A 156 -14.99 5.82 -1.76
N HIS A 157 -14.41 6.98 -1.44
CA HIS A 157 -14.83 7.84 -0.32
C HIS A 157 -15.17 9.27 -0.73
N THR A 158 -15.15 9.59 -2.03
CA THR A 158 -15.40 10.93 -2.56
C THR A 158 -16.32 10.85 -3.77
N GLU A 159 -16.98 11.96 -4.14
CA GLU A 159 -17.93 12.06 -5.24
C GLU A 159 -17.42 12.95 -6.40
N ALA A 160 -16.40 13.78 -6.15
CA ALA A 160 -15.84 14.69 -7.16
C ALA A 160 -15.43 13.99 -8.47
N TRP A 161 -15.03 12.71 -8.40
CA TRP A 161 -14.69 11.94 -9.59
C TRP A 161 -15.85 11.83 -10.61
N LYS A 162 -17.10 11.87 -10.15
CA LYS A 162 -18.29 11.86 -11.03
C LYS A 162 -18.41 13.20 -11.77
N GLU A 163 -18.25 14.31 -11.05
CA GLU A 163 -18.33 15.65 -11.61
C GLU A 163 -17.28 15.88 -12.71
N TYR A 164 -16.07 15.35 -12.49
CA TYR A 164 -14.98 15.46 -13.46
C TYR A 164 -14.89 14.29 -14.45
N ASN A 165 -15.92 13.43 -14.55
CA ASN A 165 -15.98 12.28 -15.46
C ASN A 165 -14.72 11.40 -15.42
N VAL A 166 -14.28 11.01 -14.23
CA VAL A 166 -13.16 10.08 -14.04
C VAL A 166 -13.65 8.66 -14.29
N MET A 167 -13.47 8.17 -15.50
CA MET A 167 -13.97 6.85 -15.94
C MET A 167 -13.05 5.69 -15.57
N GLY A 168 -11.89 5.95 -15.04
CA GLY A 168 -10.92 4.92 -14.63
C GLY A 168 -9.82 5.49 -13.76
N ILE A 169 -9.12 4.64 -13.01
CA ILE A 169 -8.01 5.00 -12.13
C ILE A 169 -6.75 4.20 -12.49
N PRO A 170 -5.56 4.78 -12.29
CA PRO A 170 -5.32 6.16 -11.85
C PRO A 170 -5.70 7.20 -12.93
N THR A 171 -6.20 8.34 -12.51
CA THR A 171 -6.37 9.51 -13.36
C THR A 171 -5.78 10.72 -12.64
N VAL A 172 -4.99 11.52 -13.31
CA VAL A 172 -4.50 12.82 -12.80
C VAL A 172 -5.16 13.94 -13.60
N ILE A 173 -5.76 14.89 -12.89
CA ILE A 173 -6.30 16.11 -13.50
C ILE A 173 -5.50 17.30 -12.98
N VAL A 174 -4.99 18.11 -13.90
CA VAL A 174 -4.33 19.35 -13.58
C VAL A 174 -5.35 20.48 -13.63
N PHE A 175 -5.41 21.26 -12.56
CA PHE A 175 -6.27 22.45 -12.45
C PHE A 175 -5.41 23.72 -12.52
N ARG A 176 -5.91 24.73 -13.23
CA ARG A 176 -5.32 26.07 -13.29
C ARG A 176 -6.42 27.11 -13.12
N GLY A 177 -6.27 27.99 -12.12
CA GLY A 177 -7.31 28.99 -11.82
C GLY A 177 -8.68 28.36 -11.54
N GLY A 178 -8.72 27.21 -10.87
CA GLY A 178 -9.94 26.49 -10.52
C GLY A 178 -10.60 25.70 -11.66
N LYS A 179 -10.01 25.65 -12.84
CA LYS A 179 -10.56 24.94 -14.00
C LYS A 179 -9.67 23.75 -14.38
N PRO A 180 -10.26 22.61 -14.80
CA PRO A 180 -9.47 21.50 -15.33
C PRO A 180 -8.81 21.94 -16.64
N ALA A 181 -7.48 21.83 -16.68
CA ALA A 181 -6.66 22.20 -17.84
C ALA A 181 -6.19 21.00 -18.64
N GLU A 182 -5.68 19.97 -17.94
CA GLU A 182 -5.12 18.78 -18.58
C GLU A 182 -5.57 17.52 -17.81
N ARG A 183 -5.64 16.39 -18.51
CA ARG A 183 -6.04 15.10 -17.95
C ARG A 183 -5.11 14.00 -18.44
N PHE A 184 -4.67 13.16 -17.51
CA PHE A 184 -3.83 12.00 -17.74
C PHE A 184 -4.48 10.74 -17.16
N GLY A 185 -4.56 9.69 -17.95
CA GLY A 185 -5.10 8.40 -17.54
C GLY A 185 -4.05 7.42 -17.00
N ALA A 186 -4.39 6.13 -16.99
CA ALA A 186 -3.58 5.04 -16.43
C ALA A 186 -2.19 4.87 -17.06
N MET A 187 -1.98 5.35 -18.29
CA MET A 187 -0.70 5.29 -18.98
C MET A 187 0.14 6.57 -18.81
N LEU A 188 -0.17 7.38 -17.80
CA LEU A 188 0.56 8.61 -17.51
C LEU A 188 2.06 8.34 -17.35
N ARG A 189 2.85 9.10 -18.10
CA ARG A 189 4.29 9.26 -17.89
C ARG A 189 4.51 10.53 -17.08
N VAL A 190 5.23 10.40 -15.96
CA VAL A 190 5.43 11.52 -15.02
C VAL A 190 6.20 12.68 -15.64
N ASP A 191 7.06 12.43 -16.64
CA ASP A 191 7.75 13.46 -17.42
C ASP A 191 6.78 14.31 -18.26
N GLU A 192 5.67 13.76 -18.72
CA GLU A 192 4.62 14.51 -19.43
C GLU A 192 3.85 15.41 -18.46
N LEU A 193 3.51 14.89 -17.27
CA LEU A 193 2.89 15.68 -16.21
C LEU A 193 3.80 16.83 -15.77
N GLU A 194 5.10 16.57 -15.62
CA GLU A 194 6.09 17.59 -15.25
C GLU A 194 6.14 18.75 -16.27
N LYS A 195 6.16 18.44 -17.56
CA LYS A 195 6.17 19.45 -18.63
C LYS A 195 4.95 20.35 -18.62
N VAL A 196 3.79 19.78 -18.30
CA VAL A 196 2.55 20.57 -18.23
C VAL A 196 2.52 21.45 -16.99
N LEU A 197 3.17 21.07 -15.90
CA LEU A 197 3.16 21.80 -14.64
C LEU A 197 4.29 22.85 -14.52
N THR A 198 5.23 22.87 -15.46
CA THR A 198 6.32 23.86 -15.52
C THR A 198 5.91 25.08 -16.31
#